data_b2260a05a91a0277749534d422e96b04
#
_entry.id   b2260a05a91a0277749534d422e96b04
#
_cell.length_a   1.000
_cell.length_b   1.000
_cell.length_c   1.000
_cell.angle_alpha   90.00
_cell.angle_beta   90.00
_cell.angle_gamma   90.00
#
_symmetry.space_group_name_H-M   'P 1'
#
loop_
_entity.id
_entity.type
_entity.pdbx_description
1 polymer ?
#
loop_
_entity_poly.entity_id
_entity_poly.type
_entity_poly.pdbx_seq_one_letter_code
_entity_poly.pdbx_strand_id
1 'polypeptide(L)'
;MGIYFNPSNASFRQARNSMVYVDKTNLLNFLNRRLFTDDKCIALSHARRFGKSHAAGMIDAYYSLGCDSTKLFEDTKLASNADYKKHMNKYNVIHLDISSFWDDFKDNIIKKIQEYILDEFKKEFKNKIDFTKKFNVVLMSIYDITNIPFVIIIDEWDCIIRNSHDENLIHKYLQFLHSLFKSEESKSFLALAYITGILPIKKIKDESALNNFREYTMLKSKPITEYYGFTEDEVKNLCKQYDMDFDSTKAWYNGYLIDGMHMYNPNSVSMAMDRQDFDSYWKNTSSFASINTFITMNYAGLKDDIMAMLAGGIVRVNTNTFKNDFSTIASKDDALTALIHLGYLGYDSDRKKAFIPNYEVATAFEAALQTGEWSDIARAISTCDELLDETIEGNAERVSELIELAHDTYTSVLKYNDENSLSCVLTMAYFTAPAYYNIIREMPAGDRKSTRLNSSHRLESRMPSSA
;
A
#
# COMPACT_ATOMS: atom_id res chain seq x y z
N MET A 1 -28.86 -9.96 -8.81
CA MET A 1 -27.40 -9.73 -8.74
C MET A 1 -27.00 -8.80 -9.85
N GLY A 2 -26.43 -7.67 -9.51
CA GLY A 2 -25.78 -6.76 -10.45
C GLY A 2 -24.25 -6.82 -10.34
N ILE A 3 -23.58 -5.98 -11.10
CA ILE A 3 -22.13 -5.77 -10.99
C ILE A 3 -21.85 -4.76 -9.90
N TYR A 4 -22.63 -3.68 -9.86
CA TYR A 4 -22.47 -2.56 -8.94
C TYR A 4 -23.47 -2.60 -7.77
N PHE A 5 -24.64 -3.18 -8.00
CA PHE A 5 -25.70 -3.31 -7.01
C PHE A 5 -25.91 -4.78 -6.61
N ASN A 6 -25.78 -5.05 -5.33
CA ASN A 6 -25.83 -6.39 -4.76
C ASN A 6 -24.89 -7.36 -5.48
N PRO A 7 -23.58 -7.07 -5.52
CA PRO A 7 -22.60 -7.90 -6.19
C PRO A 7 -22.54 -9.30 -5.58
N SER A 8 -22.00 -10.24 -6.36
CA SER A 8 -21.81 -11.63 -5.94
C SER A 8 -20.61 -11.78 -4.99
N ASN A 9 -20.49 -12.96 -4.39
CA ASN A 9 -19.32 -13.31 -3.56
C ASN A 9 -18.15 -13.89 -4.35
N ALA A 10 -18.14 -13.74 -5.68
CA ALA A 10 -17.14 -14.37 -6.57
C ALA A 10 -15.72 -13.90 -6.28
N SER A 11 -15.53 -12.58 -6.06
CA SER A 11 -14.22 -12.00 -5.77
C SER A 11 -13.60 -12.59 -4.49
N PHE A 12 -14.36 -12.66 -3.42
CA PHE A 12 -13.87 -13.24 -2.16
C PHE A 12 -13.64 -14.76 -2.27
N ARG A 13 -14.49 -15.47 -3.01
CA ARG A 13 -14.29 -16.90 -3.29
C ARG A 13 -12.99 -17.15 -4.04
N GLN A 14 -12.68 -16.34 -5.06
CA GLN A 14 -11.42 -16.42 -5.79
C GLN A 14 -10.23 -16.15 -4.87
N ALA A 15 -10.31 -15.10 -4.04
CA ALA A 15 -9.26 -14.77 -3.07
C ALA A 15 -9.00 -15.92 -2.09
N ARG A 16 -10.04 -16.57 -1.57
CA ARG A 16 -9.89 -17.74 -0.69
C ARG A 16 -9.27 -18.97 -1.34
N ASN A 17 -9.48 -19.12 -2.64
CA ASN A 17 -8.92 -20.22 -3.43
C ASN A 17 -7.52 -19.92 -3.97
N SER A 18 -6.95 -18.76 -3.68
CA SER A 18 -5.58 -18.43 -4.09
C SER A 18 -4.57 -19.32 -3.38
N MET A 19 -3.43 -19.58 -4.03
CA MET A 19 -2.32 -20.38 -3.48
C MET A 19 -1.94 -19.85 -2.10
N VAL A 20 -1.75 -18.55 -1.95
CA VAL A 20 -1.46 -17.89 -0.70
C VAL A 20 -2.68 -17.10 -0.25
N TYR A 21 -3.29 -17.52 0.84
CA TYR A 21 -4.42 -16.84 1.47
C TYR A 21 -4.17 -16.64 2.97
N VAL A 22 -4.36 -15.42 3.43
CA VAL A 22 -4.32 -15.08 4.86
C VAL A 22 -5.67 -14.54 5.30
N ASP A 23 -6.25 -15.18 6.30
CA ASP A 23 -7.58 -14.82 6.79
C ASP A 23 -7.59 -13.51 7.57
N LYS A 24 -8.26 -12.50 7.00
CA LYS A 24 -8.49 -11.16 7.57
C LYS A 24 -9.95 -10.90 7.92
N THR A 25 -10.77 -11.95 7.99
CA THR A 25 -12.24 -11.83 8.16
C THR A 25 -12.65 -11.17 9.48
N ASN A 26 -11.77 -11.10 10.47
CA ASN A 26 -12.00 -10.34 11.71
C ASN A 26 -12.20 -8.82 11.49
N LEU A 27 -11.80 -8.27 10.33
CA LEU A 27 -12.18 -6.91 9.94
C LEU A 27 -13.70 -6.72 9.99
N LEU A 28 -14.49 -7.74 9.64
CA LEU A 28 -15.95 -7.67 9.68
C LEU A 28 -16.49 -7.50 11.10
N ASN A 29 -15.83 -8.04 12.13
CA ASN A 29 -16.19 -7.77 13.52
C ASN A 29 -16.02 -6.29 13.88
N PHE A 30 -14.99 -5.65 13.35
CA PHE A 30 -14.78 -4.22 13.53
C PHE A 30 -15.84 -3.40 12.81
N LEU A 31 -16.21 -3.76 11.57
CA LEU A 31 -17.23 -3.08 10.77
C LEU A 31 -18.64 -3.28 11.35
N ASN A 32 -18.99 -4.49 11.79
CA ASN A 32 -20.29 -4.81 12.38
C ASN A 32 -20.62 -3.95 13.60
N ARG A 33 -19.61 -3.60 14.41
CA ARG A 33 -19.79 -2.71 15.58
C ARG A 33 -20.06 -1.26 15.20
N ARG A 34 -19.86 -0.88 13.94
CA ARG A 34 -20.05 0.49 13.44
C ARG A 34 -21.31 0.68 12.61
N LEU A 35 -21.97 -0.41 12.24
CA LEU A 35 -23.25 -0.35 11.55
C LEU A 35 -24.22 0.54 12.33
N PHE A 36 -24.86 1.49 11.64
CA PHE A 36 -25.86 2.41 12.19
C PHE A 36 -25.36 3.36 13.30
N THR A 37 -24.07 3.49 13.48
CA THR A 37 -23.47 4.44 14.44
C THR A 37 -22.98 5.71 13.74
N ASP A 38 -22.59 6.72 14.51
CA ASP A 38 -21.94 7.93 13.97
C ASP A 38 -20.55 7.62 13.37
N ASP A 39 -19.95 6.46 13.72
CA ASP A 39 -18.67 5.98 13.20
C ASP A 39 -18.82 5.05 11.98
N LYS A 40 -19.99 5.03 11.34
CA LYS A 40 -20.31 4.15 10.20
C LYS A 40 -19.54 4.47 8.90
N CYS A 41 -18.91 5.63 8.80
CA CYS A 41 -18.14 6.03 7.62
C CYS A 41 -16.65 5.76 7.86
N ILE A 42 -16.10 4.79 7.15
CA ILE A 42 -14.72 4.31 7.28
C ILE A 42 -13.94 4.62 6.01
N ALA A 43 -12.79 5.25 6.16
CA ALA A 43 -11.86 5.49 5.07
C ALA A 43 -10.52 4.82 5.36
N LEU A 44 -10.05 4.04 4.40
CA LEU A 44 -8.76 3.40 4.44
C LEU A 44 -7.83 3.96 3.36
N SER A 45 -6.74 4.59 3.76
CA SER A 45 -5.73 5.16 2.87
C SER A 45 -4.40 4.45 3.06
N HIS A 46 -4.21 3.37 2.33
CA HIS A 46 -3.02 2.53 2.39
C HIS A 46 -2.35 2.41 1.02
N ALA A 47 -1.07 2.09 1.03
CA ALA A 47 -0.27 1.84 -0.16
C ALA A 47 -0.92 0.79 -1.07
N ARG A 48 -0.52 0.79 -2.34
CA ARG A 48 -0.96 -0.23 -3.29
C ARG A 48 -0.56 -1.63 -2.82
N ARG A 49 -1.38 -2.64 -3.14
CA ARG A 49 -1.11 -4.07 -2.88
C ARG A 49 -1.14 -4.50 -1.42
N PHE A 50 -1.66 -3.65 -0.52
CA PHE A 50 -1.89 -4.00 0.89
C PHE A 50 -3.24 -4.70 1.14
N GLY A 51 -3.90 -5.22 0.10
CA GLY A 51 -5.11 -6.03 0.24
C GLY A 51 -6.42 -5.25 0.32
N LYS A 52 -6.45 -3.95 -0.05
CA LYS A 52 -7.65 -3.08 0.00
C LYS A 52 -8.83 -3.66 -0.80
N SER A 53 -8.61 -4.00 -2.07
CA SER A 53 -9.65 -4.55 -2.94
C SER A 53 -10.08 -5.96 -2.53
N HIS A 54 -9.17 -6.77 -1.93
CA HIS A 54 -9.54 -8.05 -1.33
C HIS A 54 -10.47 -7.85 -0.13
N ALA A 55 -10.21 -6.84 0.71
CA ALA A 55 -11.10 -6.48 1.81
C ALA A 55 -12.46 -5.99 1.29
N ALA A 56 -12.49 -5.17 0.23
CA ALA A 56 -13.74 -4.73 -0.41
C ALA A 56 -14.57 -5.93 -0.91
N GLY A 57 -13.95 -6.88 -1.64
CA GLY A 57 -14.63 -8.11 -2.09
C GLY A 57 -15.09 -9.01 -0.95
N MET A 58 -14.39 -9.05 0.17
CA MET A 58 -14.84 -9.75 1.39
C MET A 58 -16.05 -9.05 2.01
N ILE A 59 -16.08 -7.73 2.05
CA ILE A 59 -17.18 -6.92 2.55
C ILE A 59 -18.44 -7.14 1.68
N ASP A 60 -18.28 -7.15 0.34
CA ASP A 60 -19.35 -7.53 -0.60
C ASP A 60 -19.94 -8.89 -0.26
N ALA A 61 -19.07 -9.91 -0.21
CA ALA A 61 -19.50 -11.28 0.06
C ALA A 61 -20.25 -11.41 1.39
N TYR A 62 -19.86 -10.62 2.39
CA TYR A 62 -20.48 -10.71 3.70
C TYR A 62 -21.82 -9.96 3.79
N TYR A 63 -21.93 -8.74 3.26
CA TYR A 63 -23.13 -7.93 3.44
C TYR A 63 -24.18 -8.08 2.34
N SER A 64 -23.78 -8.39 1.10
CA SER A 64 -24.65 -8.34 -0.07
C SER A 64 -25.81 -9.34 0.01
N LEU A 65 -27.01 -8.83 -0.22
CA LEU A 65 -28.21 -9.66 -0.46
C LEU A 65 -28.12 -10.49 -1.73
N GLY A 66 -27.22 -10.15 -2.64
CA GLY A 66 -27.12 -10.79 -3.95
C GLY A 66 -26.58 -12.22 -3.92
N CYS A 67 -26.17 -12.76 -2.77
CA CYS A 67 -25.52 -14.06 -2.69
C CYS A 67 -25.77 -14.73 -1.32
N ASP A 68 -25.53 -16.04 -1.27
CA ASP A 68 -25.36 -16.80 -0.03
C ASP A 68 -23.88 -17.09 0.21
N SER A 69 -23.34 -16.55 1.28
CA SER A 69 -21.94 -16.66 1.63
C SER A 69 -21.69 -17.53 2.87
N THR A 70 -22.69 -18.24 3.36
CA THR A 70 -22.60 -19.05 4.60
C THR A 70 -21.37 -19.97 4.57
N LYS A 71 -21.18 -20.72 3.50
CA LYS A 71 -20.03 -21.65 3.33
C LYS A 71 -18.68 -20.95 3.22
N LEU A 72 -18.65 -19.67 2.80
CA LEU A 72 -17.42 -18.92 2.66
C LEU A 72 -16.87 -18.38 3.98
N PHE A 73 -17.69 -18.34 5.02
CA PHE A 73 -17.30 -17.76 6.32
C PHE A 73 -17.33 -18.76 7.48
N GLU A 74 -17.87 -19.99 7.32
CA GLU A 74 -18.05 -20.95 8.41
C GLU A 74 -16.74 -21.49 9.01
N ASP A 75 -15.65 -21.49 8.26
CA ASP A 75 -14.32 -21.95 8.65
C ASP A 75 -13.29 -20.82 8.83
N THR A 76 -13.76 -19.57 8.89
CA THR A 76 -12.89 -18.39 9.02
C THR A 76 -12.74 -17.93 10.48
N LYS A 77 -11.76 -17.05 10.73
CA LYS A 77 -11.60 -16.40 12.04
C LYS A 77 -12.86 -15.67 12.52
N LEU A 78 -13.66 -15.14 11.60
CA LEU A 78 -14.93 -14.49 11.89
C LEU A 78 -15.92 -15.45 12.57
N ALA A 79 -15.93 -16.72 12.18
CA ALA A 79 -16.87 -17.72 12.70
C ALA A 79 -16.67 -18.04 14.20
N SER A 80 -15.54 -17.64 14.79
CA SER A 80 -15.35 -17.72 16.25
C SER A 80 -16.28 -16.79 17.03
N ASN A 81 -16.85 -15.76 16.37
CA ASN A 81 -17.89 -14.91 16.97
C ASN A 81 -19.27 -15.56 16.78
N ALA A 82 -19.98 -15.85 17.88
CA ALA A 82 -21.31 -16.48 17.83
C ALA A 82 -22.31 -15.71 16.95
N ASP A 83 -22.18 -14.38 16.89
CA ASP A 83 -23.07 -13.50 16.13
C ASP A 83 -22.63 -13.25 14.68
N TYR A 84 -21.64 -14.00 14.16
CA TYR A 84 -21.08 -13.73 12.85
C TYR A 84 -22.07 -13.77 11.68
N LYS A 85 -23.18 -14.50 11.82
CA LYS A 85 -24.26 -14.56 10.82
C LYS A 85 -25.27 -13.41 10.92
N LYS A 86 -25.22 -12.59 11.97
CA LYS A 86 -26.24 -11.58 12.27
C LYS A 86 -26.45 -10.58 11.14
N HIS A 87 -25.36 -10.18 10.48
CA HIS A 87 -25.36 -9.18 9.41
C HIS A 87 -25.09 -9.77 8.02
N MET A 88 -24.85 -11.09 7.92
CA MET A 88 -24.47 -11.75 6.68
C MET A 88 -25.63 -11.75 5.69
N ASN A 89 -25.33 -11.26 4.47
CA ASN A 89 -26.25 -11.21 3.33
C ASN A 89 -27.60 -10.52 3.60
N LYS A 90 -27.58 -9.38 4.33
CA LYS A 90 -28.79 -8.67 4.76
C LYS A 90 -28.89 -7.22 4.31
N TYR A 91 -27.97 -6.75 3.48
CA TYR A 91 -27.90 -5.35 3.10
C TYR A 91 -27.96 -5.18 1.59
N ASN A 92 -28.54 -4.07 1.16
CA ASN A 92 -28.31 -3.56 -0.19
C ASN A 92 -26.86 -3.08 -0.29
N VAL A 93 -26.06 -3.66 -1.15
CA VAL A 93 -24.66 -3.28 -1.31
C VAL A 93 -24.47 -2.55 -2.63
N ILE A 94 -23.80 -1.40 -2.60
CA ILE A 94 -23.28 -0.72 -3.79
C ILE A 94 -21.76 -0.79 -3.70
N HIS A 95 -21.12 -1.34 -4.74
CA HIS A 95 -19.67 -1.36 -4.87
C HIS A 95 -19.23 -0.69 -6.16
N LEU A 96 -18.33 0.29 -6.02
CA LEU A 96 -17.77 1.08 -7.11
C LEU A 96 -16.25 1.01 -7.06
N ASP A 97 -15.62 0.63 -8.15
CA ASP A 97 -14.20 0.84 -8.41
C ASP A 97 -14.04 2.07 -9.30
N ILE A 98 -13.58 3.17 -8.70
CA ILE A 98 -13.46 4.45 -9.42
C ILE A 98 -12.36 4.39 -10.47
N SER A 99 -11.34 3.55 -10.31
CA SER A 99 -10.26 3.43 -11.30
C SER A 99 -10.77 2.87 -12.62
N SER A 100 -11.61 1.83 -12.58
CA SER A 100 -12.22 1.24 -13.78
C SER A 100 -13.10 2.26 -14.51
N PHE A 101 -13.91 3.03 -13.78
CA PHE A 101 -14.72 4.10 -14.39
C PHE A 101 -13.87 5.25 -14.95
N TRP A 102 -12.75 5.58 -14.29
CA TRP A 102 -11.84 6.62 -14.75
C TRP A 102 -11.19 6.26 -16.09
N ASP A 103 -10.75 5.03 -16.24
CA ASP A 103 -10.09 4.57 -17.46
C ASP A 103 -11.03 4.67 -18.68
N ASP A 104 -12.33 4.38 -18.49
CA ASP A 104 -13.31 4.35 -19.57
C ASP A 104 -13.96 5.73 -19.87
N PHE A 105 -14.22 6.56 -18.85
CA PHE A 105 -15.18 7.66 -18.99
C PHE A 105 -14.63 9.07 -18.67
N LYS A 106 -13.44 9.18 -18.06
CA LYS A 106 -12.79 10.48 -17.79
C LYS A 106 -13.76 11.56 -17.27
N ASP A 107 -13.97 12.62 -18.06
CA ASP A 107 -14.77 13.80 -17.70
C ASP A 107 -16.26 13.49 -17.47
N ASN A 108 -16.78 12.39 -17.99
CA ASN A 108 -18.18 11.97 -17.83
C ASN A 108 -18.39 10.96 -16.70
N ILE A 109 -17.35 10.67 -15.92
CA ILE A 109 -17.32 9.57 -14.96
C ILE A 109 -18.50 9.62 -13.97
N ILE A 110 -18.82 10.77 -13.36
CA ILE A 110 -19.88 10.88 -12.36
C ILE A 110 -21.24 10.50 -12.94
N LYS A 111 -21.53 11.03 -14.14
CA LYS A 111 -22.77 10.74 -14.85
C LYS A 111 -22.86 9.25 -15.17
N LYS A 112 -21.76 8.65 -15.62
CA LYS A 112 -21.70 7.23 -15.97
C LYS A 112 -21.88 6.33 -14.76
N ILE A 113 -21.22 6.62 -13.64
CA ILE A 113 -21.43 5.90 -12.38
C ILE A 113 -22.93 5.86 -12.04
N GLN A 114 -23.59 7.02 -12.06
CA GLN A 114 -25.02 7.10 -11.77
C GLN A 114 -25.88 6.32 -12.78
N GLU A 115 -25.61 6.47 -14.08
CA GLU A 115 -26.33 5.76 -15.16
C GLU A 115 -26.26 4.24 -14.95
N TYR A 116 -25.06 3.68 -14.75
CA TYR A 116 -24.86 2.22 -14.60
C TYR A 116 -25.60 1.65 -13.37
N ILE A 117 -25.53 2.35 -12.24
CA ILE A 117 -26.24 1.90 -11.03
C ILE A 117 -27.76 2.02 -11.22
N LEU A 118 -28.23 3.15 -11.79
CA LEU A 118 -29.68 3.33 -12.05
C LEU A 118 -30.21 2.30 -13.03
N ASP A 119 -29.44 1.85 -14.00
CA ASP A 119 -29.86 0.80 -14.93
C ASP A 119 -30.00 -0.55 -14.23
N GLU A 120 -29.17 -0.87 -13.25
CA GLU A 120 -29.33 -2.06 -12.41
C GLU A 120 -30.58 -1.92 -11.49
N PHE A 121 -30.81 -0.75 -10.90
CA PHE A 121 -32.02 -0.48 -10.11
C PHE A 121 -33.30 -0.60 -10.94
N LYS A 122 -33.31 -0.08 -12.18
CA LYS A 122 -34.47 -0.19 -13.09
C LYS A 122 -34.81 -1.65 -13.40
N LYS A 123 -33.78 -2.52 -13.55
CA LYS A 123 -34.00 -3.95 -13.79
C LYS A 123 -34.69 -4.63 -12.59
N GLU A 124 -34.31 -4.23 -11.35
CA GLU A 124 -34.82 -4.86 -10.13
C GLU A 124 -36.14 -4.23 -9.66
N PHE A 125 -36.22 -2.92 -9.63
CA PHE A 125 -37.39 -2.20 -9.07
C PHE A 125 -38.42 -1.76 -10.11
N LYS A 126 -38.10 -1.82 -11.42
CA LYS A 126 -39.01 -1.48 -12.54
C LYS A 126 -39.83 -0.18 -12.27
N ASN A 127 -41.15 -0.28 -12.33
CA ASN A 127 -42.08 0.84 -12.19
C ASN A 127 -42.39 1.25 -10.74
N LYS A 128 -41.67 0.71 -9.76
CA LYS A 128 -41.90 1.00 -8.33
C LYS A 128 -41.27 2.29 -7.87
N ILE A 129 -40.32 2.83 -8.62
CA ILE A 129 -39.49 3.99 -8.24
C ILE A 129 -39.42 4.98 -9.38
N ASP A 130 -39.45 6.26 -9.06
CA ASP A 130 -39.18 7.35 -10.00
C ASP A 130 -37.68 7.59 -10.12
N PHE A 131 -37.07 7.10 -11.19
CA PHE A 131 -35.63 7.21 -11.48
C PHE A 131 -35.23 8.55 -12.10
N THR A 132 -36.16 9.51 -12.26
CA THR A 132 -35.84 10.87 -12.72
C THR A 132 -35.37 11.79 -11.60
N LYS A 133 -35.55 11.37 -10.37
CA LYS A 133 -35.12 12.09 -9.16
C LYS A 133 -33.60 12.06 -8.98
N LYS A 134 -33.11 12.92 -8.07
CA LYS A 134 -31.70 12.92 -7.67
C LYS A 134 -31.30 11.55 -7.13
N PHE A 135 -30.05 11.16 -7.35
CA PHE A 135 -29.54 9.83 -7.04
C PHE A 135 -29.78 9.42 -5.57
N ASN A 136 -29.48 10.29 -4.60
CA ASN A 136 -29.71 10.03 -3.17
C ASN A 136 -31.20 9.85 -2.82
N VAL A 137 -32.09 10.56 -3.53
CA VAL A 137 -33.54 10.38 -3.37
C VAL A 137 -34.03 9.05 -3.93
N VAL A 138 -33.40 8.55 -4.99
CA VAL A 138 -33.66 7.19 -5.51
C VAL A 138 -33.23 6.16 -4.48
N LEU A 139 -32.05 6.29 -3.87
CA LEU A 139 -31.60 5.40 -2.80
C LEU A 139 -32.56 5.38 -1.61
N MET A 140 -33.01 6.55 -1.19
CA MET A 140 -34.03 6.67 -0.13
C MET A 140 -35.33 5.98 -0.51
N SER A 141 -35.80 6.14 -1.76
CA SER A 141 -37.02 5.47 -2.25
C SER A 141 -36.88 3.95 -2.28
N ILE A 142 -35.70 3.42 -2.59
CA ILE A 142 -35.42 1.96 -2.50
C ILE A 142 -35.49 1.50 -1.05
N TYR A 143 -34.88 2.25 -0.14
CA TYR A 143 -34.92 1.95 1.29
C TYR A 143 -36.37 1.95 1.83
N ASP A 144 -37.16 2.97 1.48
CA ASP A 144 -38.57 3.08 1.90
C ASP A 144 -39.44 1.86 1.47
N ILE A 145 -39.18 1.33 0.27
CA ILE A 145 -39.90 0.18 -0.28
C ILE A 145 -39.40 -1.14 0.31
N THR A 146 -38.09 -1.28 0.52
CA THR A 146 -37.49 -2.56 0.93
C THR A 146 -37.28 -2.70 2.42
N ASN A 147 -37.20 -1.58 3.13
CA ASN A 147 -36.72 -1.48 4.52
C ASN A 147 -35.35 -2.12 4.74
N ILE A 148 -34.52 -2.19 3.67
CA ILE A 148 -33.19 -2.77 3.70
C ILE A 148 -32.17 -1.64 3.49
N PRO A 149 -31.33 -1.35 4.49
CA PRO A 149 -30.36 -0.28 4.41
C PRO A 149 -29.19 -0.63 3.49
N PHE A 150 -28.42 0.40 3.14
CA PHE A 150 -27.30 0.29 2.21
C PHE A 150 -25.97 0.18 2.95
N VAL A 151 -25.11 -0.68 2.43
CA VAL A 151 -23.66 -0.66 2.62
C VAL A 151 -23.04 -0.15 1.32
N ILE A 152 -22.30 0.96 1.36
CA ILE A 152 -21.71 1.56 0.16
C ILE A 152 -20.19 1.43 0.24
N ILE A 153 -19.60 0.80 -0.78
CA ILE A 153 -18.18 0.54 -0.92
C ILE A 153 -17.66 1.32 -2.13
N ILE A 154 -16.60 2.11 -1.93
CA ILE A 154 -15.91 2.80 -3.02
C ILE A 154 -14.43 2.44 -2.95
N ASP A 155 -13.95 1.66 -3.90
CA ASP A 155 -12.53 1.34 -4.04
C ASP A 155 -11.84 2.39 -4.93
N GLU A 156 -10.58 2.70 -4.63
CA GLU A 156 -9.77 3.74 -5.29
C GLU A 156 -10.47 5.11 -5.39
N TRP A 157 -11.15 5.51 -4.28
CA TRP A 157 -11.96 6.76 -4.22
C TRP A 157 -11.16 8.01 -4.66
N ASP A 158 -9.87 8.02 -4.44
CA ASP A 158 -8.96 9.14 -4.73
C ASP A 158 -8.43 9.13 -6.19
N CYS A 159 -8.86 8.18 -7.02
CA CYS A 159 -8.37 8.02 -8.39
C CYS A 159 -8.54 9.29 -9.24
N ILE A 160 -9.71 9.93 -9.18
CA ILE A 160 -9.98 11.18 -9.91
C ILE A 160 -9.07 12.30 -9.42
N ILE A 161 -8.86 12.40 -8.09
CA ILE A 161 -8.05 13.45 -7.47
C ILE A 161 -6.58 13.31 -7.86
N ARG A 162 -6.09 12.06 -7.95
CA ARG A 162 -4.71 11.76 -8.33
C ARG A 162 -4.41 11.96 -9.82
N ASN A 163 -5.40 11.75 -10.67
CA ASN A 163 -5.17 11.65 -12.12
C ASN A 163 -5.76 12.83 -12.91
N SER A 164 -6.67 13.62 -12.33
CA SER A 164 -7.28 14.79 -13.01
C SER A 164 -6.61 16.08 -12.58
N HIS A 165 -6.40 16.96 -13.56
CA HIS A 165 -6.03 18.37 -13.33
C HIS A 165 -7.24 19.33 -13.44
N ASP A 166 -8.44 18.80 -13.76
CA ASP A 166 -9.67 19.57 -13.82
C ASP A 166 -10.29 19.74 -12.43
N GLU A 167 -10.08 20.93 -11.84
CA GLU A 167 -10.62 21.29 -10.52
C GLU A 167 -12.16 21.23 -10.48
N ASN A 168 -12.84 21.53 -11.60
CA ASN A 168 -14.29 21.48 -11.66
C ASN A 168 -14.81 20.04 -11.61
N LEU A 169 -14.13 19.10 -12.28
CA LEU A 169 -14.45 17.67 -12.19
C LEU A 169 -14.22 17.15 -10.77
N ILE A 170 -13.10 17.49 -10.15
CA ILE A 170 -12.79 17.12 -8.76
C ILE A 170 -13.86 17.64 -7.81
N HIS A 171 -14.25 18.92 -7.95
CA HIS A 171 -15.30 19.52 -7.14
C HIS A 171 -16.65 18.81 -7.30
N LYS A 172 -17.09 18.53 -8.53
CA LYS A 172 -18.32 17.78 -8.80
C LYS A 172 -18.27 16.37 -8.20
N TYR A 173 -17.12 15.73 -8.27
CA TYR A 173 -16.95 14.40 -7.64
C TYR A 173 -17.07 14.46 -6.12
N LEU A 174 -16.43 15.41 -5.48
CA LEU A 174 -16.57 15.62 -4.04
C LEU A 174 -18.01 15.95 -3.64
N GLN A 175 -18.74 16.74 -4.44
CA GLN A 175 -20.17 16.99 -4.24
C GLN A 175 -21.02 15.70 -4.37
N PHE A 176 -20.69 14.83 -5.33
CA PHE A 176 -21.33 13.53 -5.46
C PHE A 176 -21.10 12.66 -4.21
N LEU A 177 -19.86 12.55 -3.72
CA LEU A 177 -19.56 11.83 -2.49
C LEU A 177 -20.27 12.43 -1.26
N HIS A 178 -20.30 13.76 -1.17
CA HIS A 178 -21.04 14.46 -0.13
C HIS A 178 -22.53 14.08 -0.14
N SER A 179 -23.15 14.05 -1.32
CA SER A 179 -24.56 13.67 -1.45
C SER A 179 -24.85 12.23 -1.01
N LEU A 180 -23.89 11.32 -1.24
CA LEU A 180 -24.00 9.90 -0.83
C LEU A 180 -23.87 9.69 0.68
N PHE A 181 -22.98 10.46 1.34
CA PHE A 181 -22.55 10.11 2.69
C PHE A 181 -22.92 11.13 3.76
N LYS A 182 -23.35 12.33 3.38
CA LYS A 182 -23.58 13.43 4.32
C LYS A 182 -24.90 14.18 4.14
N SER A 183 -25.71 13.80 3.15
CA SER A 183 -27.04 14.37 2.98
C SER A 183 -28.01 13.91 4.09
N GLU A 184 -29.12 14.61 4.30
CA GLU A 184 -30.13 14.18 5.27
C GLU A 184 -30.74 12.81 4.89
N GLU A 185 -30.93 12.57 3.58
CA GLU A 185 -31.43 11.29 3.07
C GLU A 185 -30.48 10.15 3.43
N SER A 186 -29.15 10.38 3.34
CA SER A 186 -28.15 9.34 3.64
C SER A 186 -28.16 8.88 5.10
N LYS A 187 -28.59 9.73 6.01
CA LYS A 187 -28.74 9.34 7.43
C LYS A 187 -29.75 8.22 7.63
N SER A 188 -30.78 8.15 6.78
CA SER A 188 -31.85 7.15 6.89
C SER A 188 -31.48 5.83 6.24
N PHE A 189 -30.90 5.83 5.05
CA PHE A 189 -30.65 4.60 4.29
C PHE A 189 -29.26 3.98 4.51
N LEU A 190 -28.27 4.75 4.96
CA LEU A 190 -26.88 4.29 5.03
C LEU A 190 -26.59 3.54 6.34
N ALA A 191 -26.28 2.25 6.25
CA ALA A 191 -25.84 1.43 7.37
C ALA A 191 -24.31 1.54 7.58
N LEU A 192 -23.54 1.54 6.49
CA LEU A 192 -22.08 1.61 6.50
C LEU A 192 -21.56 2.23 5.20
N ALA A 193 -20.56 3.08 5.29
CA ALA A 193 -19.74 3.52 4.17
C ALA A 193 -18.30 3.02 4.36
N TYR A 194 -17.74 2.40 3.34
CA TYR A 194 -16.37 1.93 3.34
C TYR A 194 -15.67 2.40 2.07
N ILE A 195 -14.70 3.28 2.20
CA ILE A 195 -13.94 3.77 1.05
C ILE A 195 -12.47 3.44 1.18
N THR A 196 -11.82 3.07 0.07
CA THR A 196 -10.40 2.80 0.03
C THR A 196 -9.69 3.65 -0.99
N GLY A 197 -8.43 3.99 -0.70
CA GLY A 197 -7.57 4.75 -1.60
C GLY A 197 -6.12 4.73 -1.15
N ILE A 198 -5.33 5.60 -1.73
CA ILE A 198 -3.92 5.82 -1.37
C ILE A 198 -3.80 7.10 -0.57
N LEU A 199 -4.43 8.18 -1.06
CA LEU A 199 -4.36 9.49 -0.42
C LEU A 199 -5.32 9.59 0.76
N PRO A 200 -4.88 10.20 1.88
CA PRO A 200 -5.76 10.53 2.98
C PRO A 200 -6.80 11.58 2.58
N ILE A 201 -8.00 11.48 3.15
CA ILE A 201 -9.10 12.44 2.90
C ILE A 201 -8.80 13.82 3.51
N LYS A 202 -8.21 13.83 4.71
CA LYS A 202 -7.97 15.06 5.46
C LYS A 202 -6.99 15.95 4.71
N LYS A 203 -7.38 17.19 4.47
CA LYS A 203 -6.64 18.28 3.80
C LYS A 203 -6.87 18.44 2.28
N ILE A 204 -7.81 17.74 1.68
CA ILE A 204 -8.26 18.10 0.33
C ILE A 204 -8.98 19.46 0.38
N LYS A 205 -8.87 20.28 -0.65
CA LYS A 205 -9.34 21.67 -0.73
C LYS A 205 -10.77 21.93 -0.21
N ASP A 206 -11.64 20.90 -0.20
CA ASP A 206 -12.98 20.91 0.38
C ASP A 206 -13.07 19.98 1.60
N GLU A 207 -12.41 20.34 2.70
CA GLU A 207 -12.37 19.55 3.96
C GLU A 207 -13.76 19.19 4.51
N SER A 208 -14.82 19.90 4.09
CA SER A 208 -16.18 19.65 4.55
C SER A 208 -16.85 18.44 3.91
N ALA A 209 -16.39 17.99 2.73
CA ALA A 209 -17.11 16.97 1.94
C ALA A 209 -17.17 15.60 2.62
N LEU A 210 -16.08 15.17 3.25
CA LEU A 210 -15.91 13.82 3.82
C LEU A 210 -15.42 13.83 5.28
N ASN A 211 -15.63 14.92 6.03
CA ASN A 211 -15.16 15.04 7.41
C ASN A 211 -15.88 14.11 8.41
N ASN A 212 -16.93 13.43 7.99
CA ASN A 212 -17.64 12.41 8.76
C ASN A 212 -16.97 11.02 8.69
N PHE A 213 -15.92 10.87 7.87
CA PHE A 213 -15.17 9.60 7.80
C PHE A 213 -14.14 9.46 8.93
N ARG A 214 -14.09 8.27 9.51
CA ARG A 214 -12.99 7.81 10.36
C ARG A 214 -11.89 7.27 9.46
N GLU A 215 -10.77 7.96 9.46
CA GLU A 215 -9.68 7.70 8.53
C GLU A 215 -8.56 6.88 9.17
N TYR A 216 -8.08 5.88 8.42
CA TYR A 216 -6.98 4.97 8.76
C TYR A 216 -5.96 5.01 7.62
N THR A 217 -4.69 5.34 7.95
CA THR A 217 -3.66 5.63 6.96
C THR A 217 -2.38 4.84 7.21
N MET A 218 -1.43 4.88 6.27
CA MET A 218 -0.07 4.33 6.48
C MET A 218 0.65 4.93 7.70
N LEU A 219 0.27 6.14 8.12
CA LEU A 219 0.87 6.81 9.29
C LEU A 219 0.20 6.39 10.60
N LYS A 220 -1.10 6.05 10.55
CA LYS A 220 -1.91 5.70 11.73
C LYS A 220 -3.11 4.88 11.33
N SER A 221 -3.14 3.62 11.72
CA SER A 221 -4.14 2.65 11.28
C SER A 221 -4.84 1.89 12.41
N LYS A 222 -4.42 2.08 13.69
CA LYS A 222 -5.14 1.43 14.82
C LYS A 222 -6.61 1.81 14.85
N PRO A 223 -7.51 0.89 15.14
CA PRO A 223 -7.29 -0.51 15.59
C PRO A 223 -7.33 -1.55 14.45
N ILE A 224 -7.20 -1.15 13.17
CA ILE A 224 -7.37 -2.04 12.02
C ILE A 224 -6.05 -2.38 11.32
N THR A 225 -4.91 -2.03 11.90
CA THR A 225 -3.58 -2.22 11.33
C THR A 225 -3.34 -3.65 10.84
N GLU A 226 -3.70 -4.66 11.64
CA GLU A 226 -3.48 -6.07 11.33
C GLU A 226 -4.29 -6.61 10.15
N TYR A 227 -5.33 -5.90 9.71
CA TYR A 227 -6.21 -6.38 8.63
C TYR A 227 -5.70 -6.00 7.23
N TYR A 228 -4.71 -5.12 7.12
CA TYR A 228 -4.15 -4.67 5.86
C TYR A 228 -2.65 -4.89 5.83
N GLY A 229 -2.19 -5.67 4.85
CA GLY A 229 -0.85 -6.22 4.86
C GLY A 229 -0.79 -7.56 5.58
N PHE A 230 0.38 -8.21 5.59
CA PHE A 230 0.63 -9.39 6.40
C PHE A 230 1.44 -9.01 7.64
N THR A 231 1.07 -9.56 8.79
CA THR A 231 1.84 -9.42 10.02
C THR A 231 3.06 -10.32 10.02
N GLU A 232 4.03 -10.05 10.88
CA GLU A 232 5.24 -10.88 10.99
C GLU A 232 4.91 -12.34 11.31
N ASP A 233 3.94 -12.61 12.20
CA ASP A 233 3.56 -13.97 12.55
C ASP A 233 2.86 -14.70 11.40
N GLU A 234 2.05 -14.00 10.61
CA GLU A 234 1.44 -14.57 9.40
C GLU A 234 2.52 -14.94 8.37
N VAL A 235 3.52 -14.07 8.16
CA VAL A 235 4.63 -14.36 7.25
C VAL A 235 5.50 -15.52 7.76
N LYS A 236 5.79 -15.60 9.06
CA LYS A 236 6.48 -16.76 9.64
C LYS A 236 5.74 -18.08 9.38
N ASN A 237 4.40 -18.05 9.47
CA ASN A 237 3.60 -19.23 9.19
C ASN A 237 3.61 -19.59 7.69
N LEU A 238 3.57 -18.60 6.80
CA LEU A 238 3.71 -18.80 5.36
C LEU A 238 5.09 -19.37 5.01
N CYS A 239 6.17 -18.83 5.58
CA CYS A 239 7.52 -19.36 5.37
C CYS A 239 7.63 -20.85 5.75
N LYS A 240 7.02 -21.25 6.88
CA LYS A 240 6.96 -22.67 7.28
C LYS A 240 6.13 -23.52 6.33
N GLN A 241 5.01 -22.99 5.84
CA GLN A 241 4.10 -23.72 4.94
C GLN A 241 4.72 -23.93 3.56
N TYR A 242 5.48 -22.95 3.07
CA TYR A 242 6.06 -22.93 1.73
C TYR A 242 7.56 -23.25 1.70
N ASP A 243 8.15 -23.67 2.83
CA ASP A 243 9.58 -24.00 2.97
C ASP A 243 10.52 -22.86 2.51
N MET A 244 10.18 -21.62 2.90
CA MET A 244 10.95 -20.42 2.60
C MET A 244 11.71 -19.93 3.83
N ASP A 245 12.93 -19.41 3.61
CA ASP A 245 13.72 -18.83 4.70
C ASP A 245 13.08 -17.52 5.21
N PHE A 246 12.78 -17.48 6.52
CA PHE A 246 12.11 -16.33 7.12
C PHE A 246 13.02 -15.10 7.16
N ASP A 247 14.30 -15.24 7.47
CA ASP A 247 15.21 -14.10 7.60
C ASP A 247 15.42 -13.40 6.24
N SER A 248 15.50 -14.17 5.17
CA SER A 248 15.53 -13.67 3.81
C SER A 248 14.21 -13.01 3.41
N THR A 249 13.08 -13.64 3.72
CA THR A 249 11.75 -13.06 3.48
C THR A 249 11.59 -11.72 4.22
N LYS A 250 12.12 -11.64 5.44
CA LYS A 250 12.13 -10.42 6.24
C LYS A 250 13.01 -9.34 5.62
N ALA A 251 14.20 -9.66 5.15
CA ALA A 251 15.10 -8.70 4.50
C ALA A 251 14.49 -8.14 3.22
N TRP A 252 13.82 -8.98 2.43
CA TRP A 252 13.24 -8.60 1.16
C TRP A 252 11.93 -7.83 1.26
N TYR A 253 11.04 -8.13 2.22
CA TYR A 253 9.64 -7.68 2.17
C TYR A 253 9.11 -7.04 3.45
N ASN A 254 9.87 -7.00 4.57
CA ASN A 254 9.48 -6.34 5.81
C ASN A 254 9.68 -4.82 5.71
N GLY A 255 9.42 -4.12 6.80
CA GLY A 255 9.87 -2.74 7.05
C GLY A 255 8.77 -1.70 7.02
N TYR A 256 7.51 -2.07 6.76
CA TYR A 256 6.42 -1.12 6.96
C TYR A 256 6.04 -1.11 8.45
N LEU A 257 6.54 -0.11 9.17
CA LEU A 257 6.21 0.07 10.59
C LEU A 257 4.95 0.91 10.72
N ILE A 258 3.79 0.26 10.95
CA ILE A 258 2.50 0.93 11.08
C ILE A 258 2.02 0.76 12.53
N ASP A 259 1.86 1.86 13.27
CA ASP A 259 1.47 1.84 14.69
C ASP A 259 2.36 0.92 15.59
N GLY A 260 3.63 0.78 15.27
CA GLY A 260 4.58 -0.09 15.97
C GLY A 260 4.52 -1.57 15.55
N MET A 261 3.69 -1.94 14.58
CA MET A 261 3.61 -3.31 14.02
C MET A 261 4.41 -3.41 12.74
N HIS A 262 5.20 -4.47 12.61
CA HIS A 262 5.88 -4.81 11.36
C HIS A 262 4.90 -5.44 10.39
N MET A 263 4.67 -4.76 9.27
CA MET A 263 3.78 -5.18 8.21
C MET A 263 4.56 -5.47 6.93
N TYR A 264 4.09 -6.45 6.18
CA TYR A 264 4.66 -6.89 4.90
C TYR A 264 3.67 -6.63 3.77
N ASN A 265 4.18 -6.37 2.57
CA ASN A 265 3.35 -6.26 1.38
C ASN A 265 2.82 -7.65 0.97
N PRO A 266 1.50 -7.89 0.98
CA PRO A 266 0.92 -9.20 0.65
C PRO A 266 1.28 -9.70 -0.74
N ASN A 267 1.32 -8.81 -1.73
CA ASN A 267 1.61 -9.19 -3.11
C ASN A 267 3.03 -9.75 -3.24
N SER A 268 4.01 -9.04 -2.67
CA SER A 268 5.41 -9.44 -2.77
C SER A 268 5.67 -10.75 -2.04
N VAL A 269 5.14 -10.88 -0.82
CA VAL A 269 5.24 -12.15 -0.05
C VAL A 269 4.55 -13.29 -0.80
N SER A 270 3.34 -13.07 -1.34
CA SER A 270 2.61 -14.13 -2.07
C SER A 270 3.34 -14.57 -3.33
N MET A 271 3.93 -13.64 -4.07
CA MET A 271 4.70 -13.94 -5.27
C MET A 271 5.99 -14.72 -4.94
N ALA A 272 6.67 -14.35 -3.84
CA ALA A 272 7.85 -15.06 -3.39
C ALA A 272 7.52 -16.50 -2.98
N MET A 273 6.42 -16.71 -2.25
CA MET A 273 5.95 -18.05 -1.86
C MET A 273 5.58 -18.92 -3.08
N ASP A 274 4.89 -18.33 -4.06
CA ASP A 274 4.46 -19.03 -5.27
C ASP A 274 5.65 -19.42 -6.17
N ARG A 275 6.64 -18.52 -6.31
CA ARG A 275 7.81 -18.73 -7.17
C ARG A 275 8.99 -19.42 -6.50
N GLN A 276 8.97 -19.51 -5.18
CA GLN A 276 10.07 -20.04 -4.38
C GLN A 276 11.39 -19.28 -4.62
N ASP A 277 11.29 -17.95 -4.83
CA ASP A 277 12.45 -17.09 -5.03
C ASP A 277 12.28 -15.72 -4.34
N PHE A 278 13.36 -14.95 -4.26
CA PHE A 278 13.38 -13.59 -3.75
C PHE A 278 13.75 -12.64 -4.87
N ASP A 279 12.79 -11.78 -5.28
CA ASP A 279 12.97 -10.78 -6.32
C ASP A 279 12.14 -9.52 -6.02
N SER A 280 12.38 -8.46 -6.78
CA SER A 280 11.57 -7.25 -6.73
C SER A 280 10.33 -7.39 -7.62
N TYR A 281 9.19 -7.69 -6.99
CA TYR A 281 7.89 -7.79 -7.65
C TYR A 281 7.23 -6.42 -7.89
N TRP A 282 7.86 -5.35 -7.44
CA TRP A 282 7.42 -3.97 -7.67
C TRP A 282 7.89 -3.42 -9.03
N LYS A 283 9.03 -3.86 -9.56
CA LYS A 283 9.64 -3.36 -10.80
C LYS A 283 8.72 -3.41 -12.02
N ASN A 284 7.79 -4.35 -12.07
CA ASN A 284 6.90 -4.58 -13.21
C ASN A 284 5.60 -3.77 -13.16
N THR A 285 5.53 -2.67 -12.42
CA THR A 285 4.28 -1.93 -12.20
C THR A 285 4.43 -0.44 -12.47
N SER A 286 3.31 0.23 -12.77
CA SER A 286 3.19 1.70 -12.90
C SER A 286 3.73 2.49 -11.67
N SER A 287 4.09 1.78 -10.62
CA SER A 287 4.66 2.32 -9.40
C SER A 287 6.01 3.00 -9.61
N PHE A 288 6.83 2.46 -10.53
CA PHE A 288 8.16 3.00 -10.86
C PHE A 288 8.13 4.45 -11.36
N ALA A 289 7.15 4.80 -12.19
CA ALA A 289 6.98 6.15 -12.72
C ALA A 289 6.77 7.21 -11.61
N SER A 290 6.17 6.80 -10.49
CA SER A 290 5.92 7.71 -9.37
C SER A 290 7.21 8.09 -8.64
N ILE A 291 8.15 7.16 -8.41
CA ILE A 291 9.45 7.48 -7.78
C ILE A 291 10.20 8.51 -8.64
N ASN A 292 10.28 8.27 -9.94
CA ASN A 292 10.95 9.19 -10.87
C ASN A 292 10.38 10.60 -10.80
N THR A 293 9.04 10.73 -10.72
CA THR A 293 8.40 12.04 -10.59
C THR A 293 8.89 12.81 -9.36
N PHE A 294 8.99 12.14 -8.20
CA PHE A 294 9.46 12.79 -6.97
C PHE A 294 10.96 13.09 -6.99
N ILE A 295 11.76 12.19 -7.57
CA ILE A 295 13.20 12.39 -7.71
C ILE A 295 13.49 13.61 -8.61
N THR A 296 12.79 13.75 -9.74
CA THR A 296 12.97 14.86 -10.68
C THR A 296 12.51 16.21 -10.13
N MET A 297 11.65 16.24 -9.10
CA MET A 297 11.27 17.49 -8.44
C MET A 297 12.45 18.19 -7.74
N ASN A 298 13.49 17.45 -7.40
CA ASN A 298 14.79 17.94 -6.89
C ASN A 298 14.72 19.02 -5.80
N TYR A 299 13.80 18.87 -4.83
CA TYR A 299 13.73 19.78 -3.70
C TYR A 299 15.01 19.75 -2.87
N ALA A 300 15.44 20.92 -2.38
CA ALA A 300 16.68 21.07 -1.61
C ALA A 300 16.73 20.08 -0.43
N GLY A 301 17.76 19.23 -0.40
CA GLY A 301 17.98 18.19 0.60
C GLY A 301 17.19 16.89 0.40
N LEU A 302 16.33 16.77 -0.63
CA LEU A 302 15.62 15.52 -0.92
C LEU A 302 16.58 14.42 -1.38
N LYS A 303 17.54 14.79 -2.24
CA LYS A 303 18.60 13.88 -2.73
C LYS A 303 19.43 13.34 -1.56
N ASP A 304 19.87 14.22 -0.67
CA ASP A 304 20.69 13.84 0.49
C ASP A 304 19.91 12.88 1.42
N ASP A 305 18.62 13.16 1.66
CA ASP A 305 17.77 12.32 2.49
C ASP A 305 17.55 10.92 1.87
N ILE A 306 17.31 10.83 0.56
CA ILE A 306 17.14 9.55 -0.13
C ILE A 306 18.44 8.75 -0.10
N MET A 307 19.58 9.40 -0.34
CA MET A 307 20.89 8.77 -0.27
C MET A 307 21.22 8.25 1.13
N ALA A 308 20.93 9.05 2.17
CA ALA A 308 21.09 8.62 3.54
C ALA A 308 20.21 7.39 3.87
N MET A 309 18.99 7.34 3.33
CA MET A 309 18.09 6.18 3.54
C MET A 309 18.53 4.94 2.75
N LEU A 310 19.05 5.10 1.52
CA LEU A 310 19.66 3.99 0.76
C LEU A 310 20.88 3.41 1.47
N ALA A 311 21.68 4.27 2.12
CA ALA A 311 22.77 3.84 3.00
C ALA A 311 22.29 3.19 4.33
N GLY A 312 20.97 2.91 4.46
CA GLY A 312 20.37 2.32 5.66
C GLY A 312 20.19 3.29 6.83
N GLY A 313 20.32 4.59 6.56
CA GLY A 313 20.02 5.64 7.52
C GLY A 313 18.51 5.89 7.67
N ILE A 314 18.19 6.78 8.60
CA ILE A 314 16.82 7.22 8.88
C ILE A 314 16.77 8.74 8.89
N VAL A 315 15.77 9.34 8.23
CA VAL A 315 15.65 10.79 8.09
C VAL A 315 14.39 11.32 8.78
N ARG A 316 14.48 12.51 9.34
CA ARG A 316 13.34 13.15 9.98
C ARG A 316 12.41 13.76 8.93
N VAL A 317 11.09 13.51 9.06
CA VAL A 317 10.07 13.99 8.14
C VAL A 317 8.94 14.66 8.90
N ASN A 318 8.54 15.87 8.46
CA ASN A 318 7.36 16.55 8.96
C ASN A 318 6.14 16.22 8.06
N THR A 319 5.39 15.19 8.43
CA THR A 319 4.21 14.74 7.67
C THR A 319 3.01 15.69 7.73
N ASN A 320 3.07 16.78 8.51
CA ASN A 320 1.94 17.69 8.68
C ASN A 320 1.79 18.71 7.54
N THR A 321 2.82 18.93 6.74
CA THR A 321 2.83 19.93 5.65
C THR A 321 2.14 19.43 4.40
N PHE A 322 2.16 18.13 4.15
CA PHE A 322 1.56 17.52 2.96
C PHE A 322 0.04 17.68 2.93
N LYS A 323 -0.47 18.23 1.81
CA LYS A 323 -1.89 18.56 1.60
C LYS A 323 -2.70 17.44 0.94
N ASN A 324 -2.15 16.23 0.84
CA ASN A 324 -2.78 15.06 0.22
C ASN A 324 -3.14 15.25 -1.27
N ASP A 325 -2.41 16.10 -1.94
CA ASP A 325 -2.54 16.39 -3.36
C ASP A 325 -1.14 16.46 -3.97
N PHE A 326 -0.85 15.62 -4.93
CA PHE A 326 0.46 15.56 -5.59
C PHE A 326 0.78 16.84 -6.39
N SER A 327 -0.24 17.58 -6.83
CA SER A 327 -0.06 18.86 -7.52
C SER A 327 0.41 19.98 -6.60
N THR A 328 0.26 19.83 -5.28
CA THR A 328 0.58 20.85 -4.27
C THR A 328 1.87 20.56 -3.50
N ILE A 329 2.67 19.59 -3.92
CA ILE A 329 3.98 19.30 -3.32
C ILE A 329 4.89 20.52 -3.51
N ALA A 330 5.40 21.06 -2.40
CA ALA A 330 6.20 22.28 -2.37
C ALA A 330 7.51 22.15 -1.60
N SER A 331 7.73 21.00 -0.94
CA SER A 331 8.89 20.77 -0.09
C SER A 331 9.35 19.30 -0.13
N LYS A 332 10.60 19.04 0.34
CA LYS A 332 11.09 17.68 0.52
C LYS A 332 10.23 16.86 1.49
N ASP A 333 9.72 17.48 2.55
CA ASP A 333 8.87 16.81 3.54
C ASP A 333 7.54 16.36 2.91
N ASP A 334 6.97 17.17 2.00
CA ASP A 334 5.77 16.79 1.25
C ASP A 334 6.06 15.61 0.32
N ALA A 335 7.18 15.64 -0.41
CA ALA A 335 7.59 14.57 -1.31
C ALA A 335 7.86 13.26 -0.53
N LEU A 336 8.58 13.32 0.59
CA LEU A 336 8.82 12.17 1.45
C LEU A 336 7.52 11.62 2.05
N THR A 337 6.58 12.50 2.46
CA THR A 337 5.27 12.07 2.99
C THR A 337 4.44 11.39 1.90
N ALA A 338 4.45 11.92 0.68
CA ALA A 338 3.80 11.28 -0.46
C ALA A 338 4.38 9.87 -0.73
N LEU A 339 5.71 9.72 -0.68
CA LEU A 339 6.39 8.42 -0.83
C LEU A 339 6.02 7.43 0.30
N ILE A 340 5.78 7.91 1.53
CA ILE A 340 5.27 7.07 2.64
C ILE A 340 3.86 6.57 2.31
N HIS A 341 2.94 7.43 1.87
CA HIS A 341 1.56 7.03 1.52
C HIS A 341 1.52 6.09 0.31
N LEU A 342 2.42 6.28 -0.65
CA LEU A 342 2.57 5.39 -1.80
C LEU A 342 3.20 4.02 -1.44
N GLY A 343 3.83 3.90 -0.26
CA GLY A 343 4.48 2.68 0.20
C GLY A 343 5.93 2.51 -0.26
N TYR A 344 6.58 3.58 -0.70
CA TYR A 344 8.02 3.55 -1.02
C TYR A 344 8.90 3.80 0.19
N LEU A 345 8.37 4.40 1.24
CA LEU A 345 9.08 4.62 2.49
C LEU A 345 8.31 4.00 3.66
N GLY A 346 9.05 3.41 4.58
CA GLY A 346 8.60 3.11 5.93
C GLY A 346 8.63 4.37 6.79
N TYR A 347 7.78 4.41 7.83
CA TYR A 347 7.71 5.55 8.72
C TYR A 347 7.53 5.13 10.18
N ASP A 348 8.43 5.61 11.04
CA ASP A 348 8.30 5.47 12.48
C ASP A 348 7.57 6.71 13.02
N SER A 349 6.30 6.55 13.39
CA SER A 349 5.45 7.64 13.89
C SER A 349 5.91 8.20 15.22
N ASP A 350 6.54 7.38 16.07
CA ASP A 350 6.99 7.79 17.40
C ASP A 350 8.26 8.66 17.31
N ARG A 351 9.17 8.30 16.40
CA ARG A 351 10.41 9.03 16.15
C ARG A 351 10.27 10.11 15.08
N LYS A 352 9.16 10.13 14.33
CA LYS A 352 8.92 10.98 13.14
C LYS A 352 10.03 10.84 12.10
N LYS A 353 10.40 9.61 11.77
CA LYS A 353 11.49 9.30 10.86
C LYS A 353 11.04 8.35 9.76
N ALA A 354 11.49 8.64 8.54
CA ALA A 354 11.32 7.80 7.36
C ALA A 354 12.59 6.99 7.06
N PHE A 355 12.41 5.88 6.39
CA PHE A 355 13.50 4.98 5.96
C PHE A 355 13.03 4.14 4.77
N ILE A 356 13.97 3.56 4.02
CA ILE A 356 13.66 2.57 2.99
C ILE A 356 13.34 1.25 3.68
N PRO A 357 12.14 0.66 3.45
CA PRO A 357 11.66 -0.43 4.27
C PRO A 357 12.40 -1.75 4.07
N ASN A 358 12.84 -2.06 2.84
CA ASN A 358 13.37 -3.37 2.49
C ASN A 358 14.12 -3.35 1.15
N TYR A 359 14.73 -4.50 0.79
CA TYR A 359 15.48 -4.62 -0.47
C TYR A 359 14.63 -4.46 -1.70
N GLU A 360 13.41 -4.95 -1.73
CA GLU A 360 12.51 -4.81 -2.87
C GLU A 360 12.33 -3.32 -3.24
N VAL A 361 12.11 -2.48 -2.25
CA VAL A 361 11.93 -1.04 -2.45
C VAL A 361 13.27 -0.35 -2.73
N ALA A 362 14.34 -0.77 -2.06
CA ALA A 362 15.68 -0.24 -2.32
C ALA A 362 16.09 -0.43 -3.78
N THR A 363 15.88 -1.62 -4.35
CA THR A 363 16.16 -1.89 -5.78
C THR A 363 15.24 -1.09 -6.72
N ALA A 364 14.03 -0.72 -6.30
CA ALA A 364 13.16 0.15 -7.08
C ALA A 364 13.68 1.60 -7.11
N PHE A 365 14.21 2.11 -5.99
CA PHE A 365 14.90 3.42 -5.97
C PHE A 365 16.15 3.41 -6.83
N GLU A 366 16.96 2.36 -6.75
CA GLU A 366 18.16 2.19 -7.58
C GLU A 366 17.84 2.28 -9.08
N ALA A 367 16.86 1.50 -9.54
CA ALA A 367 16.44 1.53 -10.93
C ALA A 367 15.90 2.91 -11.35
N ALA A 368 15.20 3.63 -10.46
CA ALA A 368 14.72 4.98 -10.70
C ALA A 368 15.88 5.99 -10.82
N LEU A 369 16.93 5.84 -10.02
CA LEU A 369 18.12 6.69 -10.07
C LEU A 369 18.90 6.52 -11.36
N GLN A 370 18.92 5.31 -11.93
CA GLN A 370 19.61 5.03 -13.21
C GLN A 370 18.98 5.78 -14.41
N THR A 371 17.71 6.12 -14.35
CA THR A 371 16.98 6.77 -15.45
C THR A 371 16.87 8.29 -15.33
N GLY A 372 17.30 8.89 -14.21
CA GLY A 372 17.11 10.30 -13.87
C GLY A 372 18.35 11.20 -14.02
N GLU A 373 18.23 12.46 -13.57
CA GLU A 373 19.30 13.47 -13.56
C GLU A 373 20.44 13.18 -12.55
N TRP A 374 20.37 12.05 -11.83
CA TRP A 374 21.32 11.66 -10.79
C TRP A 374 22.38 10.67 -11.31
N SER A 375 22.90 10.92 -12.51
CA SER A 375 23.81 10.02 -13.24
C SER A 375 25.07 9.62 -12.46
N ASP A 376 25.59 10.50 -11.59
CA ASP A 376 26.79 10.20 -10.79
C ASP A 376 26.51 9.11 -9.76
N ILE A 377 25.33 9.13 -9.16
CA ILE A 377 24.89 8.12 -8.19
C ILE A 377 24.58 6.81 -8.90
N ALA A 378 23.89 6.88 -10.04
CA ALA A 378 23.62 5.70 -10.86
C ALA A 378 24.91 4.97 -11.26
N ARG A 379 25.96 5.72 -11.60
CA ARG A 379 27.27 5.15 -11.91
C ARG A 379 27.90 4.48 -10.69
N ALA A 380 27.83 5.10 -9.52
CA ALA A 380 28.37 4.50 -8.30
C ALA A 380 27.64 3.22 -7.88
N ILE A 381 26.31 3.19 -8.04
CA ILE A 381 25.51 1.98 -7.78
C ILE A 381 25.84 0.86 -8.79
N SER A 382 26.07 1.19 -10.07
CA SER A 382 26.43 0.19 -11.08
C SER A 382 27.78 -0.49 -10.83
N THR A 383 28.64 0.09 -10.01
CA THR A 383 29.92 -0.52 -9.61
C THR A 383 29.80 -1.42 -8.38
N CYS A 384 28.64 -1.46 -7.72
CA CYS A 384 28.46 -2.26 -6.50
C CYS A 384 28.54 -3.78 -6.77
N ASP A 385 28.00 -4.25 -7.89
CA ASP A 385 28.07 -5.67 -8.28
C ASP A 385 29.51 -6.06 -8.58
N GLU A 386 30.23 -5.23 -9.35
CA GLU A 386 31.66 -5.45 -9.62
C GLU A 386 32.48 -5.47 -8.32
N LEU A 387 32.23 -4.53 -7.41
CA LEU A 387 32.91 -4.49 -6.11
C LEU A 387 32.65 -5.75 -5.29
N LEU A 388 31.42 -6.26 -5.29
CA LEU A 388 31.07 -7.48 -4.58
C LEU A 388 31.78 -8.68 -5.16
N ASP A 389 31.77 -8.84 -6.48
CA ASP A 389 32.45 -9.94 -7.20
C ASP A 389 33.95 -9.91 -6.94
N GLU A 390 34.60 -8.76 -7.08
CA GLU A 390 36.04 -8.58 -6.85
C GLU A 390 36.42 -8.84 -5.36
N THR A 391 35.50 -8.50 -4.43
CA THR A 391 35.70 -8.81 -3.01
C THR A 391 35.66 -10.32 -2.74
N ILE A 392 34.73 -11.02 -3.39
CA ILE A 392 34.59 -12.50 -3.27
C ILE A 392 35.80 -13.19 -3.90
N GLU A 393 36.27 -12.68 -5.05
CA GLU A 393 37.46 -13.20 -5.74
C GLU A 393 38.76 -12.88 -4.99
N GLY A 394 38.73 -11.93 -4.04
CA GLY A 394 39.88 -11.54 -3.23
C GLY A 394 40.87 -10.58 -3.97
N ASN A 395 40.38 -9.88 -4.97
CA ASN A 395 41.16 -8.90 -5.72
C ASN A 395 41.29 -7.55 -4.95
N ALA A 396 42.18 -7.50 -3.99
CA ALA A 396 42.32 -6.38 -3.06
C ALA A 396 42.64 -5.04 -3.77
N GLU A 397 43.37 -5.07 -4.89
CA GLU A 397 43.75 -3.85 -5.66
C GLU A 397 42.49 -3.26 -6.31
N ARG A 398 41.70 -4.08 -7.00
CA ARG A 398 40.47 -3.62 -7.66
C ARG A 398 39.39 -3.20 -6.63
N VAL A 399 39.28 -3.92 -5.53
CA VAL A 399 38.38 -3.55 -4.40
C VAL A 399 38.77 -2.16 -3.85
N SER A 400 40.07 -1.88 -3.69
CA SER A 400 40.53 -0.56 -3.23
C SER A 400 40.15 0.57 -4.18
N GLU A 401 40.35 0.37 -5.49
CA GLU A 401 39.99 1.34 -6.53
C GLU A 401 38.47 1.62 -6.55
N LEU A 402 37.65 0.57 -6.47
CA LEU A 402 36.19 0.70 -6.49
C LEU A 402 35.66 1.37 -5.22
N ILE A 403 36.26 1.09 -4.05
CA ILE A 403 35.92 1.77 -2.79
C ILE A 403 36.32 3.25 -2.84
N GLU A 404 37.49 3.58 -3.43
CA GLU A 404 37.93 4.97 -3.61
C GLU A 404 36.97 5.73 -4.53
N LEU A 405 36.55 5.12 -5.64
CA LEU A 405 35.53 5.68 -6.54
C LEU A 405 34.18 5.91 -5.84
N ALA A 406 33.73 4.94 -5.06
CA ALA A 406 32.52 5.07 -4.26
C ALA A 406 32.67 6.18 -3.20
N HIS A 407 33.81 6.24 -2.52
CA HIS A 407 34.12 7.27 -1.54
C HIS A 407 34.06 8.67 -2.17
N ASP A 408 34.71 8.91 -3.29
CA ASP A 408 34.73 10.21 -3.97
C ASP A 408 33.31 10.63 -4.44
N THR A 409 32.52 9.67 -4.89
CA THR A 409 31.17 9.93 -5.35
C THR A 409 30.24 10.26 -4.19
N TYR A 410 30.28 9.46 -3.12
CA TYR A 410 29.35 9.62 -2.01
C TYR A 410 29.76 10.73 -1.02
N THR A 411 31.05 11.03 -0.87
CA THR A 411 31.53 12.11 0.03
C THR A 411 31.17 13.48 -0.50
N SER A 412 31.03 13.66 -1.80
CA SER A 412 30.53 14.93 -2.37
C SER A 412 29.07 15.20 -1.98
N VAL A 413 28.32 14.15 -1.67
CA VAL A 413 26.88 14.18 -1.31
C VAL A 413 26.68 14.14 0.21
N LEU A 414 27.44 13.29 0.92
CA LEU A 414 27.38 13.14 2.37
C LEU A 414 28.43 14.09 2.98
N LYS A 415 28.02 15.17 3.63
CA LYS A 415 28.95 16.06 4.36
C LYS A 415 29.74 15.27 5.39
N TYR A 416 30.92 14.80 4.97
CA TYR A 416 31.72 13.79 5.64
C TYR A 416 32.64 14.38 6.71
N ASN A 417 32.67 13.77 7.92
CA ASN A 417 33.78 13.94 8.90
C ASN A 417 33.75 12.94 10.07
N ASP A 418 33.08 11.81 10.00
CA ASP A 418 33.04 10.84 11.09
C ASP A 418 32.95 9.36 10.66
N GLU A 419 33.11 8.44 11.63
CA GLU A 419 33.03 6.99 11.44
C GLU A 419 31.66 6.52 10.86
N ASN A 420 30.59 7.24 11.17
CA ASN A 420 29.27 6.93 10.63
C ASN A 420 29.19 7.20 9.12
N SER A 421 29.84 8.24 8.65
CA SER A 421 29.89 8.58 7.22
C SER A 421 30.67 7.52 6.42
N LEU A 422 31.81 7.01 6.95
CA LEU A 422 32.54 5.90 6.33
C LEU A 422 31.69 4.63 6.29
N SER A 423 30.99 4.31 7.36
CA SER A 423 30.06 3.16 7.38
C SER A 423 28.94 3.33 6.34
N CYS A 424 28.43 4.54 6.11
CA CYS A 424 27.46 4.83 5.06
C CYS A 424 28.05 4.61 3.66
N VAL A 425 29.27 5.10 3.39
CA VAL A 425 29.98 4.90 2.12
C VAL A 425 30.16 3.41 1.83
N LEU A 426 30.65 2.63 2.81
CA LEU A 426 30.82 1.18 2.67
C LEU A 426 29.49 0.47 2.45
N THR A 427 28.42 0.89 3.12
CA THR A 427 27.10 0.31 2.91
C THR A 427 26.58 0.57 1.50
N MET A 428 26.80 1.75 0.97
CA MET A 428 26.45 2.08 -0.41
C MET A 428 27.33 1.34 -1.43
N ALA A 429 28.60 1.21 -1.16
CA ALA A 429 29.55 0.49 -2.01
C ALA A 429 29.20 -1.01 -2.14
N TYR A 430 28.67 -1.60 -1.06
CA TYR A 430 28.20 -2.99 -1.03
C TYR A 430 26.67 -3.10 -1.04
N PHE A 431 26.00 -2.20 -1.72
CA PHE A 431 24.54 -2.11 -1.72
C PHE A 431 23.85 -3.40 -2.19
N THR A 432 24.41 -4.10 -3.16
CA THR A 432 23.86 -5.34 -3.72
C THR A 432 24.18 -6.58 -2.88
N ALA A 433 25.20 -6.51 -2.01
CA ALA A 433 25.63 -7.63 -1.19
C ALA A 433 24.53 -8.25 -0.31
N PRO A 434 23.59 -7.49 0.26
CA PRO A 434 22.50 -8.06 1.06
C PRO A 434 21.56 -9.01 0.30
N ALA A 435 21.51 -8.95 -1.03
CA ALA A 435 20.75 -9.93 -1.83
C ALA A 435 21.33 -11.34 -1.73
N TYR A 436 22.62 -11.46 -1.42
CA TYR A 436 23.38 -12.71 -1.40
C TYR A 436 23.96 -13.05 -0.03
N TYR A 437 24.20 -12.05 0.83
CA TYR A 437 24.93 -12.18 2.10
C TYR A 437 24.25 -11.43 3.23
N ASN A 438 24.40 -11.92 4.46
CA ASN A 438 24.01 -11.19 5.66
C ASN A 438 25.12 -10.20 6.04
N ILE A 439 24.84 -8.90 5.93
CA ILE A 439 25.77 -7.84 6.33
C ILE A 439 25.57 -7.56 7.82
N ILE A 440 26.61 -7.79 8.62
CA ILE A 440 26.65 -7.42 10.03
C ILE A 440 27.52 -6.18 10.19
N ARG A 441 26.88 -5.06 10.48
CA ARG A 441 27.57 -3.82 10.87
C ARG A 441 28.00 -3.96 12.33
N GLU A 442 29.21 -3.58 12.66
CA GLU A 442 29.70 -3.55 14.04
C GLU A 442 29.60 -4.90 14.78
N MET A 443 30.27 -5.94 14.28
CA MET A 443 30.40 -7.18 15.06
C MET A 443 31.17 -6.90 16.36
N PRO A 444 30.70 -7.39 17.53
CA PRO A 444 31.48 -7.34 18.75
C PRO A 444 32.75 -8.21 18.57
N ALA A 445 33.90 -7.56 18.45
CA ALA A 445 35.19 -8.21 18.30
C ALA A 445 36.14 -7.75 19.42
N GLY A 446 35.89 -8.17 20.65
CA GLY A 446 36.66 -7.72 21.81
C GLY A 446 36.57 -6.20 22.00
N ASP A 447 37.67 -5.56 22.30
CA ASP A 447 37.74 -4.09 22.49
C ASP A 447 37.79 -3.29 21.18
N ARG A 448 37.66 -3.94 20.01
CA ARG A 448 37.66 -3.29 18.70
C ARG A 448 36.39 -3.57 17.92
N LYS A 449 35.66 -2.51 17.55
CA LYS A 449 34.54 -2.59 16.62
C LYS A 449 35.09 -2.76 15.18
N SER A 450 34.64 -3.76 14.45
CA SER A 450 34.98 -3.93 13.05
C SER A 450 33.75 -4.37 12.24
N THR A 451 33.63 -3.85 11.01
CA THR A 451 32.63 -4.30 10.03
C THR A 451 33.20 -5.50 9.30
N ARG A 452 32.51 -6.64 9.29
CA ARG A 452 32.89 -7.83 8.53
C ARG A 452 31.72 -8.32 7.71
N LEU A 453 32.00 -8.72 6.46
CA LEU A 453 31.10 -9.50 5.62
C LEU A 453 31.20 -10.96 6.08
N ASN A 454 30.11 -11.53 6.55
CA ASN A 454 30.03 -12.95 6.88
C ASN A 454 29.27 -13.66 5.76
N SER A 455 29.97 -14.51 5.00
CA SER A 455 29.34 -15.43 4.06
C SER A 455 28.67 -16.54 4.84
N SER A 456 27.36 -16.48 5.04
CA SER A 456 26.63 -17.67 5.48
C SER A 456 26.41 -18.59 4.28
N HIS A 457 26.74 -19.86 4.44
CA HIS A 457 26.65 -21.03 3.57
C HIS A 457 25.49 -21.11 2.54
N ARG A 458 25.31 -20.13 1.67
CA ARG A 458 24.30 -20.16 0.60
C ARG A 458 24.83 -20.55 -0.78
N LEU A 459 26.13 -20.75 -0.92
CA LEU A 459 26.76 -21.12 -2.21
C LEU A 459 26.62 -22.60 -2.60
N GLU A 460 26.19 -23.50 -1.70
CA GLU A 460 26.11 -24.93 -2.03
C GLU A 460 24.86 -25.38 -2.81
N SER A 461 23.85 -24.53 -3.02
CA SER A 461 22.60 -24.96 -3.67
C SER A 461 22.38 -24.45 -5.10
N ARG A 462 23.34 -23.77 -5.72
CA ARG A 462 23.22 -23.24 -7.10
C ARG A 462 24.33 -23.68 -8.05
N MET A 463 24.89 -24.87 -7.91
CA MET A 463 25.59 -25.47 -9.05
C MET A 463 24.60 -26.26 -9.89
N PRO A 464 24.44 -25.96 -11.20
CA PRO A 464 23.72 -26.85 -12.08
C PRO A 464 24.46 -28.17 -12.15
N SER A 465 23.79 -29.28 -11.90
CA SER A 465 24.32 -30.61 -12.18
C SER A 465 24.56 -30.72 -13.68
N SER A 466 25.80 -30.54 -14.09
CA SER A 466 26.26 -30.94 -15.40
C SER A 466 26.63 -32.41 -15.34
N ALA A 467 25.77 -33.24 -15.87
CA ALA A 467 26.12 -34.48 -16.58
C ALA A 467 24.97 -34.88 -17.47
#